data_b181a430d3320248b09b635129abb89c
#
_entry.id   b181a430d3320248b09b635129abb89c
#
_cell.length_a   1.000
_cell.length_b   1.000
_cell.length_c   1.000
_cell.angle_alpha   90.00
_cell.angle_beta   90.00
_cell.angle_gamma   90.00
#
_symmetry.space_group_name_H-M   'P 1'
#
loop_
_entity.id
_entity.type
_entity.pdbx_description
1 polymer ?
#
loop_
_entity_poly.entity_id
_entity_poly.type
_entity_poly.pdbx_seq_one_letter_code
_entity_poly.pdbx_strand_id
1 'polypeptide(L)'
;MAALLITAFLFWATIGHAEKSDFNKAVIFVRDKDYTSAVAIFKSLANQHDHDAQYNLALLLRKGLGHPSNYPLALQWAWLSQLSGKAKASELADDLLALIPEETQEIVRTKVLKILQRRMEDGDRDVILQKAQFHLFVVLEADYVAAYALRSLGAAIGLKGAIELRDEIEDRLEPKDLMESQARAAQLFVDFDWSEVEEK
;
A
#
# COMPACT_ATOMS: atom_id res chain seq x y z
N MET A 1 16.99 35.91 3.01
CA MET A 1 16.34 34.71 2.41
C MET A 1 16.61 33.42 3.18
N ALA A 2 17.07 33.47 4.43
CA ALA A 2 17.34 32.26 5.24
C ALA A 2 16.21 31.85 6.20
N ALA A 3 15.19 32.66 6.36
CA ALA A 3 14.11 32.42 7.35
C ALA A 3 12.96 31.52 6.84
N LEU A 4 12.79 31.35 5.53
CA LEU A 4 11.69 30.56 4.96
C LEU A 4 11.96 29.03 4.98
N LEU A 5 13.21 28.60 4.99
CA LEU A 5 13.57 27.17 5.00
C LEU A 5 13.42 26.50 6.38
N ILE A 6 13.46 27.29 7.46
CA ILE A 6 13.35 26.75 8.84
C ILE A 6 11.89 26.41 9.18
N THR A 7 10.92 27.11 8.61
CA THR A 7 9.49 26.88 8.89
C THR A 7 8.95 25.60 8.23
N ALA A 8 9.43 25.24 7.04
CA ALA A 8 8.99 24.01 6.36
C ALA A 8 9.50 22.74 7.08
N PHE A 9 10.74 22.77 7.59
CA PHE A 9 11.33 21.63 8.30
C PHE A 9 10.67 21.36 9.67
N LEU A 10 10.23 22.41 10.36
CA LEU A 10 9.49 22.29 11.63
C LEU A 10 8.07 21.75 11.43
N PHE A 11 7.43 22.04 10.30
CA PHE A 11 6.08 21.56 10.01
C PHE A 11 6.05 20.05 9.73
N TRP A 12 7.05 19.52 9.02
CA TRP A 12 7.19 18.08 8.77
C TRP A 12 7.51 17.27 10.02
N ALA A 13 8.39 17.77 10.88
CA ALA A 13 8.71 17.13 12.14
C ALA A 13 7.48 17.03 13.08
N THR A 14 6.56 17.99 13.01
CA THR A 14 5.34 17.97 13.84
C THR A 14 4.30 16.96 13.36
N ILE A 15 4.17 16.71 12.04
CA ILE A 15 3.23 15.73 11.51
C ILE A 15 3.62 14.31 11.93
N GLY A 16 4.87 13.90 11.71
CA GLY A 16 5.31 12.56 12.08
C GLY A 16 5.26 12.27 13.60
N HIS A 17 5.37 13.29 14.45
CA HIS A 17 5.18 13.13 15.89
C HIS A 17 3.71 13.01 16.29
N ALA A 18 2.81 13.70 15.61
CA ALA A 18 1.37 13.63 15.84
C ALA A 18 0.81 12.24 15.43
N GLU A 19 1.20 11.73 14.28
CA GLU A 19 0.79 10.39 13.80
C GLU A 19 1.23 9.28 14.76
N LYS A 20 2.49 9.30 15.19
CA LYS A 20 3.00 8.33 16.16
C LYS A 20 2.31 8.45 17.53
N SER A 21 1.92 9.66 17.93
CA SER A 21 1.12 9.90 19.14
C SER A 21 -0.26 9.28 19.00
N ASP A 22 -0.93 9.47 17.86
CA ASP A 22 -2.28 8.96 17.63
C ASP A 22 -2.30 7.43 17.49
N PHE A 23 -1.31 6.83 16.83
CA PHE A 23 -1.16 5.39 16.79
C PHE A 23 -1.04 4.80 18.21
N ASN A 24 -0.16 5.35 19.04
CA ASN A 24 0.01 4.90 20.43
C ASN A 24 -1.28 5.06 21.24
N LYS A 25 -2.03 6.14 21.03
CA LYS A 25 -3.33 6.37 21.67
C LYS A 25 -4.35 5.30 21.27
N ALA A 26 -4.40 4.92 19.97
CA ALA A 26 -5.26 3.84 19.51
C ALA A 26 -4.88 2.50 20.16
N VAL A 27 -3.59 2.20 20.32
CA VAL A 27 -3.10 1.00 21.02
C VAL A 27 -3.53 1.00 22.49
N ILE A 28 -3.50 2.16 23.16
CA ILE A 28 -4.01 2.30 24.54
C ILE A 28 -5.49 1.99 24.61
N PHE A 29 -6.30 2.54 23.69
CA PHE A 29 -7.74 2.25 23.62
C PHE A 29 -8.03 0.77 23.39
N VAL A 30 -7.24 0.07 22.55
CA VAL A 30 -7.37 -1.40 22.38
C VAL A 30 -7.11 -2.12 23.70
N ARG A 31 -6.05 -1.75 24.43
CA ARG A 31 -5.71 -2.33 25.73
C ARG A 31 -6.82 -2.12 26.75
N ASP A 32 -7.41 -0.92 26.76
CA ASP A 32 -8.45 -0.50 27.68
C ASP A 32 -9.86 -0.96 27.24
N LYS A 33 -9.94 -1.71 26.10
CA LYS A 33 -11.14 -2.25 25.47
C LYS A 33 -12.12 -1.18 24.93
N ASP A 34 -11.69 0.05 24.80
CA ASP A 34 -12.41 1.08 24.05
C ASP A 34 -12.15 0.94 22.54
N TYR A 35 -12.69 -0.17 22.00
CA TYR A 35 -12.46 -0.51 20.60
C TYR A 35 -13.09 0.48 19.62
N THR A 36 -14.16 1.17 20.00
CA THR A 36 -14.80 2.17 19.14
C THR A 36 -13.85 3.34 18.87
N SER A 37 -13.22 3.88 19.94
CA SER A 37 -12.24 4.95 19.82
C SER A 37 -10.99 4.48 19.07
N ALA A 38 -10.52 3.24 19.31
CA ALA A 38 -9.40 2.65 18.61
C ALA A 38 -9.66 2.54 17.09
N VAL A 39 -10.83 2.01 16.69
CA VAL A 39 -11.23 1.91 15.28
C VAL A 39 -11.27 3.28 14.60
N ALA A 40 -11.78 4.31 15.25
CA ALA A 40 -11.85 5.66 14.69
C ALA A 40 -10.45 6.20 14.36
N ILE A 41 -9.49 6.05 15.28
CA ILE A 41 -8.12 6.52 15.07
C ILE A 41 -7.39 5.66 14.04
N PHE A 42 -7.42 4.32 14.15
CA PHE A 42 -6.78 3.46 13.16
C PHE A 42 -7.34 3.68 11.75
N LYS A 43 -8.64 3.93 11.60
CA LYS A 43 -9.25 4.27 10.30
C LYS A 43 -8.71 5.58 9.74
N SER A 44 -8.51 6.60 10.58
CA SER A 44 -7.91 7.86 10.16
C SER A 44 -6.49 7.66 9.66
N LEU A 45 -5.65 6.96 10.42
CA LEU A 45 -4.26 6.66 10.06
C LEU A 45 -4.15 5.73 8.84
N ALA A 46 -5.02 4.71 8.76
CA ALA A 46 -5.08 3.78 7.63
C ALA A 46 -5.40 4.49 6.31
N ASN A 47 -6.26 5.52 6.34
CA ASN A 47 -6.55 6.38 5.20
C ASN A 47 -5.37 7.29 4.82
N GLN A 48 -4.43 7.53 5.74
CA GLN A 48 -3.16 8.22 5.51
C GLN A 48 -2.05 7.24 5.11
N HIS A 49 -2.41 6.02 4.79
CA HIS A 49 -1.53 4.95 4.31
C HIS A 49 -0.57 4.37 5.37
N ASP A 50 -0.80 4.64 6.67
CA ASP A 50 -0.07 3.96 7.75
C ASP A 50 -0.39 2.45 7.72
N HIS A 51 0.61 1.65 7.36
CA HIS A 51 0.45 0.21 7.18
C HIS A 51 0.23 -0.54 8.52
N ASP A 52 0.74 -0.03 9.63
CA ASP A 52 0.50 -0.61 10.94
C ASP A 52 -0.93 -0.34 11.41
N ALA A 53 -1.47 0.85 11.13
CA ALA A 53 -2.87 1.17 11.38
C ALA A 53 -3.81 0.36 10.49
N GLN A 54 -3.47 0.17 9.21
CA GLN A 54 -4.22 -0.70 8.29
C GLN A 54 -4.33 -2.13 8.84
N TYR A 55 -3.21 -2.71 9.30
CA TYR A 55 -3.19 -4.04 9.91
C TYR A 55 -4.05 -4.12 11.16
N ASN A 56 -3.91 -3.17 12.09
CA ASN A 56 -4.68 -3.16 13.33
C ASN A 56 -6.18 -2.96 13.08
N LEU A 57 -6.54 -2.10 12.12
CA LEU A 57 -7.93 -1.92 11.69
C LEU A 57 -8.52 -3.22 11.13
N ALA A 58 -7.76 -3.91 10.27
CA ALA A 58 -8.16 -5.21 9.71
C ALA A 58 -8.44 -6.24 10.82
N LEU A 59 -7.57 -6.32 11.84
CA LEU A 59 -7.75 -7.20 12.99
C LEU A 59 -9.04 -6.89 13.78
N LEU A 60 -9.32 -5.61 14.04
CA LEU A 60 -10.51 -5.19 14.77
C LEU A 60 -11.79 -5.50 13.98
N LEU A 61 -11.78 -5.23 12.68
CA LEU A 61 -12.90 -5.52 11.77
C LEU A 61 -13.15 -7.04 11.65
N ARG A 62 -12.09 -7.85 11.56
CA ARG A 62 -12.22 -9.32 11.55
C ARG A 62 -12.89 -9.83 12.84
N LYS A 63 -12.49 -9.28 14.00
CA LYS A 63 -12.98 -9.70 15.31
C LYS A 63 -14.31 -9.10 15.70
N GLY A 64 -14.83 -8.12 14.96
CA GLY A 64 -16.06 -7.42 15.33
C GLY A 64 -15.91 -6.54 16.58
N LEU A 65 -14.71 -5.97 16.79
CA LEU A 65 -14.39 -5.13 17.94
C LEU A 65 -14.43 -3.65 17.54
N GLY A 66 -15.29 -2.89 18.20
CA GLY A 66 -15.52 -1.46 17.90
C GLY A 66 -16.33 -1.18 16.63
N HIS A 67 -16.57 -2.21 15.83
CA HIS A 67 -17.39 -2.22 14.62
C HIS A 67 -17.91 -3.65 14.40
N PRO A 68 -19.13 -3.88 13.90
CA PRO A 68 -19.57 -5.22 13.49
C PRO A 68 -18.57 -5.87 12.53
N SER A 69 -18.39 -7.20 12.64
CA SER A 69 -17.47 -7.96 11.79
C SER A 69 -17.72 -7.67 10.31
N ASN A 70 -16.64 -7.36 9.59
CA ASN A 70 -16.70 -7.07 8.15
C ASN A 70 -15.46 -7.65 7.47
N TYR A 71 -15.54 -8.92 7.07
CA TYR A 71 -14.43 -9.64 6.46
C TYR A 71 -13.96 -9.03 5.13
N PRO A 72 -14.84 -8.61 4.20
CA PRO A 72 -14.39 -7.95 2.97
C PRO A 72 -13.61 -6.66 3.23
N LEU A 73 -14.05 -5.82 4.18
CA LEU A 73 -13.34 -4.60 4.54
C LEU A 73 -12.04 -4.92 5.29
N ALA A 74 -12.03 -5.93 6.15
CA ALA A 74 -10.82 -6.41 6.81
C ALA A 74 -9.78 -6.91 5.80
N LEU A 75 -10.20 -7.66 4.76
CA LEU A 75 -9.32 -8.13 3.69
C LEU A 75 -8.73 -6.97 2.88
N GLN A 76 -9.53 -5.95 2.55
CA GLN A 76 -9.04 -4.75 1.88
C GLN A 76 -7.87 -4.10 2.66
N TRP A 77 -8.04 -3.90 3.96
CA TRP A 77 -7.00 -3.29 4.80
C TRP A 77 -5.81 -4.23 5.03
N ALA A 78 -6.04 -5.53 5.16
CA ALA A 78 -4.97 -6.52 5.27
C ALA A 78 -4.09 -6.52 4.00
N TRP A 79 -4.69 -6.54 2.80
CA TRP A 79 -3.94 -6.45 1.55
C TRP A 79 -3.16 -5.14 1.41
N LEU A 80 -3.76 -3.97 1.71
CA LEU A 80 -3.03 -2.69 1.65
C LEU A 80 -1.83 -2.69 2.60
N SER A 81 -1.98 -3.23 3.80
CA SER A 81 -0.88 -3.38 4.76
C SER A 81 0.19 -4.37 4.28
N GLN A 82 -0.19 -5.51 3.70
CA GLN A 82 0.71 -6.51 3.12
C GLN A 82 1.55 -5.90 1.99
N LEU A 83 0.90 -5.17 1.07
CA LEU A 83 1.55 -4.51 -0.07
C LEU A 83 2.58 -3.45 0.36
N SER A 84 2.46 -2.92 1.58
CA SER A 84 3.43 -2.03 2.22
C SER A 84 4.53 -2.78 2.99
N GLY A 85 4.62 -4.12 2.86
CA GLY A 85 5.68 -4.95 3.43
C GLY A 85 5.41 -5.50 4.84
N LYS A 86 4.17 -5.40 5.37
CA LYS A 86 3.82 -5.96 6.67
C LYS A 86 3.58 -7.48 6.59
N ALA A 87 4.58 -8.30 6.95
CA ALA A 87 4.49 -9.77 6.84
C ALA A 87 3.27 -10.38 7.54
N LYS A 88 2.94 -9.92 8.76
CA LYS A 88 1.76 -10.40 9.51
C LYS A 88 0.43 -10.12 8.81
N ALA A 89 0.39 -9.15 7.91
CA ALA A 89 -0.82 -8.84 7.15
C ALA A 89 -1.09 -9.87 6.04
N SER A 90 -0.07 -10.57 5.53
CA SER A 90 -0.23 -11.70 4.62
C SER A 90 -0.98 -12.86 5.28
N GLU A 91 -0.54 -13.28 6.46
CA GLU A 91 -1.21 -14.34 7.23
C GLU A 91 -2.68 -13.99 7.52
N LEU A 92 -2.94 -12.72 7.87
CA LEU A 92 -4.31 -12.25 8.10
C LEU A 92 -5.15 -12.26 6.82
N ALA A 93 -4.58 -11.89 5.68
CA ALA A 93 -5.26 -11.93 4.39
C ALA A 93 -5.59 -13.37 3.99
N ASP A 94 -4.66 -14.32 4.15
CA ASP A 94 -4.86 -15.74 3.85
C ASP A 94 -6.00 -16.33 4.70
N ASP A 95 -6.02 -16.02 5.99
CA ASP A 95 -7.10 -16.41 6.89
C ASP A 95 -8.48 -15.85 6.44
N LEU A 96 -8.51 -14.61 5.96
CA LEU A 96 -9.74 -13.95 5.50
C LEU A 96 -10.21 -14.51 4.16
N LEU A 97 -9.28 -14.85 3.25
CA LEU A 97 -9.59 -15.48 1.97
C LEU A 97 -10.34 -16.79 2.15
N ALA A 98 -10.00 -17.58 3.17
CA ALA A 98 -10.70 -18.82 3.50
C ALA A 98 -12.17 -18.61 3.96
N LEU A 99 -12.53 -17.39 4.36
CA LEU A 99 -13.86 -17.05 4.90
C LEU A 99 -14.75 -16.28 3.91
N ILE A 100 -14.19 -15.81 2.79
CA ILE A 100 -14.86 -14.90 1.87
C ILE A 100 -15.09 -15.61 0.53
N PRO A 101 -16.31 -15.61 -0.03
CA PRO A 101 -16.58 -16.16 -1.36
C PRO A 101 -15.72 -15.48 -2.44
N GLU A 102 -15.28 -16.23 -3.45
CA GLU A 102 -14.38 -15.77 -4.52
C GLU A 102 -14.90 -14.52 -5.24
N GLU A 103 -16.20 -14.47 -5.54
CA GLU A 103 -16.84 -13.29 -6.14
C GLU A 103 -16.63 -12.02 -5.28
N THR A 104 -16.75 -12.16 -3.97
CA THR A 104 -16.52 -11.05 -3.03
C THR A 104 -15.04 -10.68 -2.95
N GLN A 105 -14.13 -11.67 -3.01
CA GLN A 105 -12.69 -11.42 -3.06
C GLN A 105 -12.33 -10.58 -4.29
N GLU A 106 -12.94 -10.87 -5.46
CA GLU A 106 -12.70 -10.12 -6.70
C GLU A 106 -13.16 -8.66 -6.58
N ILE A 107 -14.30 -8.44 -5.94
CA ILE A 107 -14.76 -7.07 -5.63
C ILE A 107 -13.73 -6.33 -4.76
N VAL A 108 -13.14 -7.01 -3.76
CA VAL A 108 -12.11 -6.41 -2.90
C VAL A 108 -10.83 -6.16 -3.67
N ARG A 109 -10.37 -7.09 -4.54
CA ARG A 109 -9.19 -6.90 -5.42
C ARG A 109 -9.36 -5.63 -6.26
N THR A 110 -10.51 -5.51 -6.92
CA THR A 110 -10.83 -4.34 -7.75
C THR A 110 -10.76 -3.04 -6.93
N LYS A 111 -11.25 -3.04 -5.68
CA LYS A 111 -11.18 -1.86 -4.80
C LYS A 111 -9.74 -1.52 -4.42
N VAL A 112 -8.93 -2.51 -4.06
CA VAL A 112 -7.52 -2.30 -3.71
C VAL A 112 -6.77 -1.74 -4.92
N LEU A 113 -6.95 -2.33 -6.11
CA LEU A 113 -6.31 -1.84 -7.33
C LEU A 113 -6.68 -0.38 -7.63
N LYS A 114 -7.96 0.00 -7.46
CA LYS A 114 -8.40 1.40 -7.64
C LYS A 114 -7.76 2.35 -6.63
N ILE A 115 -7.56 1.92 -5.38
CA ILE A 115 -6.85 2.73 -4.37
C ILE A 115 -5.40 2.96 -4.79
N LEU A 116 -4.70 1.90 -5.20
CA LEU A 116 -3.30 2.00 -5.65
C LEU A 116 -3.18 2.87 -6.91
N GLN A 117 -4.11 2.70 -7.86
CA GLN A 117 -4.13 3.48 -9.09
C GLN A 117 -4.32 4.98 -8.80
N ARG A 118 -5.30 5.33 -7.94
CA ARG A 118 -5.54 6.71 -7.56
C ARG A 118 -4.34 7.34 -6.85
N ARG A 119 -3.71 6.62 -5.92
CA ARG A 119 -2.50 7.11 -5.25
C ARG A 119 -1.37 7.39 -6.24
N MET A 120 -1.23 6.54 -7.26
CA MET A 120 -0.24 6.74 -8.32
C MET A 120 -0.57 7.99 -9.15
N GLU A 121 -1.85 8.22 -9.49
CA GLU A 121 -2.32 9.42 -10.19
C GLU A 121 -2.17 10.69 -9.34
N ASP A 122 -2.29 10.59 -8.02
CA ASP A 122 -2.06 11.66 -7.05
C ASP A 122 -0.54 11.91 -6.77
N GLY A 123 0.39 11.26 -7.54
CA GLY A 123 1.84 11.47 -7.45
C GLY A 123 2.56 10.69 -6.35
N ASP A 124 1.88 9.76 -5.65
CA ASP A 124 2.51 8.92 -4.62
C ASP A 124 3.45 7.90 -5.26
N ARG A 125 4.76 8.14 -5.16
CA ARG A 125 5.80 7.30 -5.78
C ARG A 125 5.95 5.95 -5.08
N ASP A 126 5.74 5.89 -3.77
CA ASP A 126 5.92 4.65 -2.98
C ASP A 126 4.89 3.59 -3.36
N VAL A 127 3.74 4.01 -3.91
CA VAL A 127 2.69 3.10 -4.37
C VAL A 127 3.10 2.28 -5.61
N ILE A 128 4.08 2.71 -6.38
CA ILE A 128 4.53 2.02 -7.60
C ILE A 128 4.98 0.60 -7.29
N LEU A 129 5.82 0.44 -6.25
CA LEU A 129 6.26 -0.89 -5.82
C LEU A 129 5.15 -1.69 -5.13
N GLN A 130 4.24 -1.03 -4.41
CA GLN A 130 3.06 -1.69 -3.85
C GLN A 130 2.14 -2.23 -4.95
N LYS A 131 1.96 -1.48 -6.04
CA LYS A 131 1.19 -1.93 -7.21
C LYS A 131 1.87 -3.09 -7.93
N ALA A 132 3.20 -3.11 -8.02
CA ALA A 132 3.93 -4.27 -8.52
C ALA A 132 3.69 -5.51 -7.66
N GLN A 133 3.74 -5.37 -6.33
CA GLN A 133 3.41 -6.45 -5.39
C GLN A 133 1.96 -6.94 -5.54
N PHE A 134 1.01 -6.04 -5.81
CA PHE A 134 -0.38 -6.40 -6.09
C PHE A 134 -0.49 -7.37 -7.27
N HIS A 135 0.23 -7.11 -8.36
CA HIS A 135 0.26 -7.95 -9.57
C HIS A 135 0.97 -9.30 -9.35
N LEU A 136 1.70 -9.49 -8.26
CA LEU A 136 2.35 -10.76 -7.95
C LEU A 136 1.59 -11.59 -6.91
N PHE A 137 0.93 -10.95 -5.93
CA PHE A 137 0.47 -11.65 -4.73
C PHE A 137 -1.02 -11.50 -4.42
N VAL A 138 -1.71 -10.53 -5.03
CA VAL A 138 -3.14 -10.29 -4.74
C VAL A 138 -4.04 -10.75 -5.86
N VAL A 139 -3.58 -10.70 -7.11
CA VAL A 139 -4.30 -11.26 -8.27
C VAL A 139 -4.36 -12.79 -8.22
N LEU A 140 -5.31 -13.40 -8.92
CA LEU A 140 -5.46 -14.87 -8.96
C LEU A 140 -4.27 -15.55 -9.62
N GLU A 141 -3.80 -14.98 -10.73
CA GLU A 141 -2.61 -15.44 -11.45
C GLU A 141 -1.60 -14.30 -11.53
N ALA A 142 -0.34 -14.57 -11.15
CA ALA A 142 0.68 -13.55 -11.11
C ALA A 142 0.94 -12.93 -12.50
N ASP A 143 0.79 -11.61 -12.60
CA ASP A 143 1.09 -10.82 -13.80
C ASP A 143 2.53 -10.29 -13.71
N TYR A 144 3.49 -11.13 -14.12
CA TYR A 144 4.90 -10.77 -14.13
C TYR A 144 5.22 -9.62 -15.10
N VAL A 145 4.47 -9.50 -16.20
CA VAL A 145 4.64 -8.40 -17.18
C VAL A 145 4.35 -7.06 -16.54
N ALA A 146 3.20 -6.93 -15.86
CA ALA A 146 2.84 -5.71 -15.14
C ALA A 146 3.78 -5.44 -13.98
N ALA A 147 4.15 -6.46 -13.21
CA ALA A 147 5.05 -6.30 -12.07
C ALA A 147 6.44 -5.84 -12.50
N TYR A 148 7.02 -6.43 -13.55
CA TYR A 148 8.31 -6.01 -14.11
C TYR A 148 8.27 -4.57 -14.62
N ALA A 149 7.22 -4.19 -15.35
CA ALA A 149 7.06 -2.82 -15.86
C ALA A 149 7.04 -1.78 -14.73
N LEU A 150 6.29 -2.04 -13.66
CA LEU A 150 6.22 -1.15 -12.49
C LEU A 150 7.54 -1.10 -11.71
N ARG A 151 8.22 -2.24 -11.54
CA ARG A 151 9.54 -2.29 -10.88
C ARG A 151 10.60 -1.57 -11.72
N SER A 152 10.54 -1.69 -13.07
CA SER A 152 11.40 -0.94 -14.00
C SER A 152 11.16 0.55 -13.92
N LEU A 153 9.89 0.99 -13.84
CA LEU A 153 9.55 2.38 -13.56
C LEU A 153 10.16 2.83 -12.23
N GLY A 154 9.96 2.07 -11.16
CA GLY A 154 10.54 2.35 -9.85
C GLY A 154 12.06 2.48 -9.87
N ALA A 155 12.74 1.60 -10.61
CA ALA A 155 14.19 1.66 -10.81
C ALA A 155 14.63 2.92 -11.56
N ALA A 156 13.91 3.29 -12.64
CA ALA A 156 14.20 4.48 -13.43
C ALA A 156 14.11 5.79 -12.63
N ILE A 157 13.21 5.84 -11.63
CA ILE A 157 13.02 7.01 -10.76
C ILE A 157 13.77 6.90 -9.42
N GLY A 158 14.62 5.90 -9.27
CA GLY A 158 15.49 5.74 -8.11
C GLY A 158 14.80 5.27 -6.83
N LEU A 159 13.69 4.54 -6.91
CA LEU A 159 13.07 3.95 -5.73
C LEU A 159 13.99 2.89 -5.12
N LYS A 160 14.15 2.96 -3.81
CA LYS A 160 15.04 2.04 -3.08
C LYS A 160 14.61 0.58 -3.26
N GLY A 161 15.56 -0.27 -3.65
CA GLY A 161 15.34 -1.70 -3.83
C GLY A 161 14.62 -2.09 -5.12
N ALA A 162 14.25 -1.10 -5.98
CA ALA A 162 13.49 -1.38 -7.19
C ALA A 162 14.29 -2.17 -8.23
N ILE A 163 15.60 -1.96 -8.32
CA ILE A 163 16.50 -2.69 -9.23
C ILE A 163 16.53 -4.18 -8.85
N GLU A 164 16.82 -4.46 -7.59
CA GLU A 164 16.90 -5.83 -7.06
C GLU A 164 15.56 -6.56 -7.24
N LEU A 165 14.47 -5.87 -6.89
CA LEU A 165 13.12 -6.42 -7.06
C LEU A 165 12.77 -6.69 -8.53
N ARG A 166 13.21 -5.85 -9.48
CA ARG A 166 13.02 -6.08 -10.92
C ARG A 166 13.78 -7.33 -11.37
N ASP A 167 15.05 -7.39 -11.01
CA ASP A 167 15.95 -8.47 -11.45
C ASP A 167 15.52 -9.83 -10.91
N GLU A 168 14.92 -9.89 -9.70
CA GLU A 168 14.35 -11.11 -9.11
C GLU A 168 13.28 -11.79 -9.97
N ILE A 169 12.56 -11.04 -10.80
CA ILE A 169 11.47 -11.59 -11.62
C ILE A 169 11.80 -11.62 -13.12
N GLU A 170 12.96 -11.14 -13.54
CA GLU A 170 13.36 -11.12 -14.95
C GLU A 170 13.40 -12.54 -15.53
N ASP A 171 13.95 -13.50 -14.79
CA ASP A 171 14.03 -14.92 -15.17
C ASP A 171 12.66 -15.64 -15.28
N ARG A 172 11.59 -14.97 -14.84
CA ARG A 172 10.20 -15.48 -14.94
C ARG A 172 9.53 -15.09 -16.26
N LEU A 173 10.18 -14.23 -17.04
CA LEU A 173 9.64 -13.68 -18.28
C LEU A 173 10.27 -14.35 -19.49
N GLU A 174 9.44 -14.80 -20.42
CA GLU A 174 9.91 -15.17 -21.74
C GLU A 174 10.43 -13.90 -22.49
N PRO A 175 11.33 -14.05 -23.48
CA PRO A 175 11.90 -12.88 -24.20
C PRO A 175 10.84 -11.93 -24.76
N LYS A 176 9.71 -12.45 -25.24
CA LYS A 176 8.59 -11.64 -25.74
C LYS A 176 7.95 -10.81 -24.64
N ASP A 177 7.69 -11.43 -23.49
CA ASP A 177 7.03 -10.80 -22.34
C ASP A 177 7.95 -9.75 -21.70
N LEU A 178 9.28 -10.00 -21.71
CA LEU A 178 10.26 -9.01 -21.29
C LEU A 178 10.24 -7.77 -22.17
N MET A 179 10.19 -7.93 -23.50
CA MET A 179 10.07 -6.81 -24.45
C MET A 179 8.77 -6.02 -24.22
N GLU A 180 7.65 -6.70 -24.01
CA GLU A 180 6.37 -6.07 -23.68
C GLU A 180 6.45 -5.30 -22.37
N SER A 181 7.04 -5.88 -21.34
CA SER A 181 7.25 -5.25 -20.03
C SER A 181 8.07 -3.97 -20.13
N GLN A 182 9.14 -3.98 -20.92
CA GLN A 182 9.98 -2.81 -21.14
C GLN A 182 9.23 -1.70 -21.88
N ALA A 183 8.45 -2.06 -22.93
CA ALA A 183 7.62 -1.09 -23.63
C ALA A 183 6.55 -0.47 -22.70
N ARG A 184 5.93 -1.28 -21.85
CA ARG A 184 4.96 -0.83 -20.86
C ARG A 184 5.60 0.09 -19.80
N ALA A 185 6.83 -0.22 -19.35
CA ALA A 185 7.58 0.62 -18.42
C ALA A 185 7.88 1.99 -19.04
N ALA A 186 8.30 2.03 -20.31
CA ALA A 186 8.56 3.27 -21.03
C ALA A 186 7.30 4.13 -21.16
N GLN A 187 6.14 3.51 -21.44
CA GLN A 187 4.87 4.22 -21.50
C GLN A 187 4.47 4.79 -20.13
N LEU A 188 4.57 3.98 -19.07
CA LEU A 188 4.29 4.42 -17.71
C LEU A 188 5.20 5.59 -17.29
N PHE A 189 6.46 5.60 -17.73
CA PHE A 189 7.39 6.70 -17.46
C PHE A 189 6.96 8.01 -18.13
N VAL A 190 6.42 7.93 -19.36
CA VAL A 190 5.92 9.10 -20.08
C VAL A 190 4.60 9.62 -19.48
N ASP A 191 3.73 8.69 -19.06
CA ASP A 191 2.39 9.03 -18.58
C ASP A 191 2.40 9.52 -17.11
N PHE A 192 3.49 9.25 -16.38
CA PHE A 192 3.60 9.68 -14.98
C PHE A 192 3.89 11.18 -14.91
N ASP A 193 3.14 11.91 -14.10
CA ASP A 193 3.38 13.33 -13.86
C ASP A 193 4.57 13.52 -12.91
N TRP A 194 5.67 14.05 -13.47
CA TRP A 194 6.90 14.35 -12.73
C TRP A 194 6.94 15.75 -12.12
N SER A 195 5.92 16.59 -12.35
CA SER A 195 5.93 18.01 -11.98
C SER A 195 6.07 18.25 -10.46
N GLU A 196 5.64 17.31 -9.61
CA GLU A 196 5.80 17.42 -8.16
C GLU A 196 7.14 16.88 -7.64
N VAL A 197 8.01 16.36 -8.50
CA VAL A 197 9.26 15.67 -8.11
C VAL A 197 10.42 16.64 -7.97
N GLU A 198 10.40 17.81 -8.62
CA GLU A 198 11.51 18.74 -8.65
C GLU A 198 11.64 19.65 -7.40
N GLU A 199 10.68 19.63 -6.47
CA GLU A 199 10.69 20.52 -5.29
C GLU A 199 10.98 19.85 -3.94
N LYS A 200 11.48 18.62 -3.92
CA LYS A 200 11.88 17.90 -2.68
C LYS A 200 13.32 17.48 -2.76
#